data_6a32f602c99a8114c9a698e419d2f7da
#
_entry.id   6a32f602c99a8114c9a698e419d2f7da
#
_cell.length_a   1.000
_cell.length_b   1.000
_cell.length_c   1.000
_cell.angle_alpha   90.00
_cell.angle_beta   90.00
_cell.angle_gamma   90.00
#
_symmetry.space_group_name_H-M   'P 1'
#
loop_
_entity.id
_entity.type
_entity.pdbx_description
1 polymer ?
#
loop_
_entity_poly.entity_id
_entity_poly.type
_entity_poly.pdbx_seq_one_letter_code
_entity_poly.pdbx_strand_id
1 'polypeptide(L)'
;MLVGPAGTGKSQIAYAVARILKLPWTTLDMSSISDPEQLTGSSRIYSNAKSGIIIDAFEMAGESNLVFIINELDKATSNKGHGNPADVLLTLLDNIGFTDNYIECMVPTVGVYPIATANDKSKISAPLMSRFAVIDIPDYSTEEKQVIFKNFCMPKVLDRKSTRLNSSHITIS
;
A
#
# COMPACT_ATOMS: atom_id res chain seq x y z
N MET A 1 -6.93 -7.85 6.22
CA MET A 1 -5.74 -7.12 6.73
C MET A 1 -4.76 -8.10 7.34
N LEU A 2 -3.47 -7.97 7.03
CA LEU A 2 -2.37 -8.80 7.56
C LEU A 2 -1.69 -8.05 8.72
N VAL A 3 -1.68 -8.65 9.91
CA VAL A 3 -1.10 -8.03 11.12
C VAL A 3 0.01 -8.93 11.67
N GLY A 4 1.13 -8.35 12.08
CA GLY A 4 2.23 -9.09 12.68
C GLY A 4 3.52 -8.28 12.74
N PRO A 5 4.59 -8.84 13.33
CA PRO A 5 5.87 -8.13 13.48
C PRO A 5 6.45 -7.60 12.18
N ALA A 6 7.31 -6.60 12.28
CA ALA A 6 8.03 -6.09 11.12
C ALA A 6 8.94 -7.20 10.51
N GLY A 7 9.07 -7.21 9.19
CA GLY A 7 9.94 -8.18 8.52
C GLY A 7 9.32 -9.56 8.24
N THR A 8 8.06 -9.80 8.60
CA THR A 8 7.37 -11.10 8.36
C THR A 8 6.84 -11.28 6.94
N GLY A 9 7.13 -10.34 6.03
CA GLY A 9 6.77 -10.49 4.61
C GLY A 9 5.32 -10.15 4.27
N LYS A 10 4.57 -9.47 5.14
CA LYS A 10 3.16 -9.10 4.92
C LYS A 10 2.89 -8.46 3.56
N SER A 11 3.68 -7.45 3.19
CA SER A 11 3.55 -6.79 1.88
C SER A 11 3.84 -7.75 0.72
N GLN A 12 4.77 -8.70 0.88
CA GLN A 12 5.05 -9.71 -0.16
C GLN A 12 3.87 -10.67 -0.35
N ILE A 13 3.17 -11.01 0.74
CA ILE A 13 1.94 -11.80 0.68
C ILE A 13 0.86 -11.01 -0.08
N ALA A 14 0.68 -9.72 0.22
CA ALA A 14 -0.29 -8.87 -0.48
C ALA A 14 0.00 -8.81 -2.00
N TYR A 15 1.26 -8.61 -2.40
CA TYR A 15 1.66 -8.64 -3.81
C TYR A 15 1.44 -10.02 -4.46
N ALA A 16 1.70 -11.10 -3.74
CA ALA A 16 1.46 -12.44 -4.25
C ALA A 16 -0.03 -12.70 -4.51
N VAL A 17 -0.91 -12.25 -3.62
CA VAL A 17 -2.37 -12.34 -3.79
C VAL A 17 -2.81 -11.54 -5.03
N ALA A 18 -2.35 -10.30 -5.20
CA ALA A 18 -2.68 -9.48 -6.38
C ALA A 18 -2.26 -10.16 -7.70
N ARG A 19 -1.07 -10.78 -7.72
CA ARG A 19 -0.59 -11.55 -8.89
C ARG A 19 -1.43 -12.79 -9.18
N ILE A 20 -1.84 -13.52 -8.14
CA ILE A 20 -2.70 -14.72 -8.30
C ILE A 20 -4.07 -14.32 -8.84
N LEU A 21 -4.62 -13.20 -8.38
CA LEU A 21 -5.89 -12.66 -8.88
C LEU A 21 -5.78 -12.13 -10.31
N LYS A 22 -4.55 -11.89 -10.80
CA LYS A 22 -4.27 -11.27 -12.12
C LYS A 22 -4.95 -9.91 -12.29
N LEU A 23 -5.09 -9.17 -11.22
CA LEU A 23 -5.63 -7.81 -11.21
C LEU A 23 -4.49 -6.78 -11.18
N PRO A 24 -4.68 -5.61 -11.78
CA PRO A 24 -3.79 -4.49 -11.54
C PRO A 24 -3.78 -4.14 -10.05
N TRP A 25 -2.68 -3.64 -9.55
CA TRP A 25 -2.58 -3.21 -8.16
C TRP A 25 -1.83 -1.90 -8.02
N THR A 26 -2.18 -1.16 -7.00
CA THR A 26 -1.43 -0.01 -6.55
C THR A 26 -1.08 -0.12 -5.07
N THR A 27 -0.12 0.67 -4.63
CA THR A 27 0.30 0.71 -3.23
C THR A 27 0.06 2.07 -2.63
N LEU A 28 -0.58 2.09 -1.47
CA LEU A 28 -0.69 3.26 -0.60
C LEU A 28 0.19 3.02 0.62
N ASP A 29 1.21 3.85 0.80
CA ASP A 29 2.07 3.79 1.99
C ASP A 29 1.62 4.84 2.98
N MET A 30 0.89 4.40 4.02
CA MET A 30 0.31 5.31 5.02
C MET A 30 1.35 6.01 5.88
N SER A 31 2.58 5.52 5.93
CA SER A 31 3.66 6.20 6.64
C SER A 31 4.14 7.48 5.94
N SER A 32 3.92 7.58 4.65
CA SER A 32 4.29 8.75 3.83
C SER A 32 3.15 9.76 3.67
N ILE A 33 1.93 9.39 4.04
CA ILE A 33 0.73 10.21 3.87
C ILE A 33 0.45 10.94 5.19
N SER A 34 0.60 12.24 5.18
CA SER A 34 0.38 13.10 6.37
C SER A 34 -0.88 13.95 6.31
N ASP A 35 -1.47 14.09 5.11
CA ASP A 35 -2.64 14.93 4.85
C ASP A 35 -3.71 14.14 4.09
N PRO A 36 -4.98 14.16 4.52
CA PRO A 36 -6.10 13.57 3.78
C PRO A 36 -6.23 14.04 2.33
N GLU A 37 -5.86 15.29 2.02
CA GLU A 37 -5.89 15.83 0.66
C GLU A 37 -4.96 15.09 -0.30
N GLN A 38 -3.90 14.46 0.19
CA GLN A 38 -3.05 13.61 -0.65
C GLN A 38 -3.81 12.40 -1.20
N LEU A 39 -4.81 11.91 -0.47
CA LEU A 39 -5.67 10.81 -0.91
C LEU A 39 -6.88 11.28 -1.72
N THR A 40 -7.50 12.39 -1.29
CA THR A 40 -8.78 12.88 -1.83
C THR A 40 -8.64 13.95 -2.91
N GLY A 41 -7.41 14.42 -3.20
CA GLY A 41 -7.20 15.56 -4.06
C GLY A 41 -7.54 16.89 -3.40
N SER A 42 -7.10 17.98 -4.02
CA SER A 42 -7.31 19.35 -3.56
C SER A 42 -8.34 20.08 -4.42
N SER A 43 -9.11 20.99 -3.79
CA SER A 43 -10.14 21.75 -4.49
C SER A 43 -9.57 22.60 -5.64
N ARG A 44 -10.26 22.63 -6.79
CA ARG A 44 -9.89 23.42 -7.99
C ARG A 44 -9.83 24.93 -7.78
N ILE A 45 -10.25 25.41 -6.62
CA ILE A 45 -10.12 26.83 -6.24
C ILE A 45 -8.65 27.24 -6.13
N TYR A 46 -7.77 26.30 -5.82
CA TYR A 46 -6.34 26.54 -5.68
C TYR A 46 -5.61 26.39 -7.02
N SER A 47 -4.66 27.27 -7.31
CA SER A 47 -3.91 27.27 -8.58
C SER A 47 -3.02 26.03 -8.78
N ASN A 48 -2.66 25.34 -7.71
CA ASN A 48 -1.86 24.13 -7.68
C ASN A 48 -2.68 22.85 -7.37
N ALA A 49 -4.01 22.93 -7.58
CA ALA A 49 -4.91 21.80 -7.32
C ALA A 49 -4.55 20.58 -8.20
N LYS A 50 -4.69 19.40 -7.62
CA LYS A 50 -4.43 18.13 -8.29
C LYS A 50 -5.33 17.03 -7.74
N SER A 51 -5.50 15.96 -8.52
CA SER A 51 -6.17 14.73 -8.09
C SER A 51 -5.47 14.06 -6.91
N GLY A 52 -6.20 13.26 -6.17
CA GLY A 52 -5.65 12.44 -5.10
C GLY A 52 -5.05 11.14 -5.60
N ILE A 53 -4.18 10.53 -4.79
CA ILE A 53 -3.49 9.27 -5.10
C ILE A 53 -4.48 8.15 -5.43
N ILE A 54 -5.68 8.14 -4.83
CA ILE A 54 -6.70 7.12 -5.11
C ILE A 54 -7.16 7.22 -6.57
N ILE A 55 -7.44 8.41 -7.05
CA ILE A 55 -7.85 8.61 -8.46
C ILE A 55 -6.70 8.36 -9.42
N ASP A 56 -5.49 8.80 -9.09
CA ASP A 56 -4.30 8.52 -9.91
C ASP A 56 -4.08 7.00 -10.05
N ALA A 57 -4.41 6.22 -9.00
CA ALA A 57 -4.33 4.77 -9.06
C ALA A 57 -5.33 4.14 -10.04
N PHE A 58 -6.57 4.65 -10.13
CA PHE A 58 -7.55 4.21 -11.13
C PHE A 58 -7.11 4.58 -12.55
N GLU A 59 -6.57 5.78 -12.74
CA GLU A 59 -6.03 6.23 -14.02
C GLU A 59 -4.88 5.33 -14.48
N MET A 60 -3.92 5.06 -13.61
CA MET A 60 -2.78 4.18 -13.93
C MET A 60 -3.19 2.74 -14.22
N ALA A 61 -4.20 2.23 -13.51
CA ALA A 61 -4.71 0.89 -13.74
C ALA A 61 -5.49 0.78 -15.06
N GLY A 62 -6.11 1.88 -15.52
CA GLY A 62 -7.01 1.89 -16.67
C GLY A 62 -8.31 1.11 -16.46
N GLU A 63 -8.53 0.61 -15.26
CA GLU A 63 -9.64 -0.25 -14.87
C GLU A 63 -10.15 0.13 -13.49
N SER A 64 -11.46 -0.07 -13.24
CA SER A 64 -12.06 0.11 -11.91
C SER A 64 -11.88 -1.13 -11.00
N ASN A 65 -11.37 -2.22 -11.53
CA ASN A 65 -11.19 -3.50 -10.85
C ASN A 65 -9.71 -3.67 -10.49
N LEU A 66 -9.32 -3.25 -9.29
CA LEU A 66 -7.92 -3.26 -8.86
C LEU A 66 -7.74 -3.60 -7.38
N VAL A 67 -6.54 -4.04 -7.05
CA VAL A 67 -6.12 -4.30 -5.67
C VAL A 67 -5.41 -3.08 -5.10
N PHE A 68 -5.95 -2.50 -4.01
CA PHE A 68 -5.25 -1.51 -3.22
C PHE A 68 -4.45 -2.19 -2.10
N ILE A 69 -3.13 -2.13 -2.17
CA ILE A 69 -2.24 -2.62 -1.12
C ILE A 69 -1.89 -1.45 -0.20
N ILE A 70 -2.51 -1.43 0.97
CA ILE A 70 -2.37 -0.36 1.96
C ILE A 70 -1.30 -0.78 2.95
N ASN A 71 -0.08 -0.25 2.80
CA ASN A 71 1.03 -0.57 3.68
C ASN A 71 1.04 0.32 4.92
N GLU A 72 1.43 -0.29 6.04
CA GLU A 72 1.68 0.39 7.31
C GLU A 72 0.49 1.22 7.81
N LEU A 73 -0.73 0.64 7.76
CA LEU A 73 -1.96 1.31 8.16
C LEU A 73 -1.90 1.84 9.61
N ASP A 74 -1.15 1.18 10.48
CA ASP A 74 -0.90 1.58 11.87
C ASP A 74 0.02 2.80 12.02
N LYS A 75 0.62 3.27 10.94
CA LYS A 75 1.47 4.47 10.90
C LYS A 75 0.73 5.73 10.44
N ALA A 76 -0.49 5.59 9.97
CA ALA A 76 -1.31 6.74 9.63
C ALA A 76 -1.45 7.66 10.85
N THR A 77 -0.86 8.85 10.77
CA THR A 77 -0.89 9.83 11.86
C THR A 77 -1.81 10.98 11.53
N SER A 78 -2.66 11.34 12.49
CA SER A 78 -3.46 12.55 12.36
C SER A 78 -2.58 13.79 12.59
N ASN A 79 -2.50 14.67 11.61
CA ASN A 79 -1.95 16.01 11.82
C ASN A 79 -2.99 16.87 12.54
N LYS A 80 -2.54 17.60 13.56
CA LYS A 80 -3.40 18.54 14.26
C LYS A 80 -3.94 19.60 13.28
N GLY A 81 -5.23 19.50 12.95
CA GLY A 81 -5.93 20.45 12.09
C GLY A 81 -6.43 19.90 10.74
N HIS A 82 -5.90 18.80 10.22
CA HIS A 82 -6.26 18.27 8.90
C HIS A 82 -6.99 16.91 8.92
N GLY A 83 -7.22 16.33 10.09
CA GLY A 83 -7.84 15.00 10.22
C GLY A 83 -6.86 13.84 10.07
N ASN A 84 -7.41 12.63 10.09
CA ASN A 84 -6.61 11.41 9.91
C ASN A 84 -6.75 10.89 8.47
N PRO A 85 -5.66 10.75 7.70
CA PRO A 85 -5.71 10.19 6.35
C PRO A 85 -6.35 8.80 6.29
N ALA A 86 -6.23 8.00 7.35
CA ALA A 86 -6.86 6.68 7.42
C ALA A 86 -8.40 6.74 7.38
N ASP A 87 -9.03 7.83 7.80
CA ASP A 87 -10.49 7.97 7.79
C ASP A 87 -11.03 8.09 6.35
N VAL A 88 -10.24 8.59 5.41
CA VAL A 88 -10.58 8.63 3.98
C VAL A 88 -10.80 7.22 3.43
N LEU A 89 -10.06 6.24 3.95
CA LEU A 89 -10.16 4.86 3.51
C LEU A 89 -11.51 4.22 3.88
N LEU A 90 -12.24 4.75 4.88
CA LEU A 90 -13.56 4.23 5.25
C LEU A 90 -14.53 4.26 4.06
N THR A 91 -14.56 5.38 3.33
CA THR A 91 -15.43 5.53 2.15
C THR A 91 -15.03 4.56 1.03
N LEU A 92 -13.72 4.37 0.83
CA LEU A 92 -13.19 3.41 -0.14
C LEU A 92 -13.58 1.97 0.21
N LEU A 93 -13.50 1.62 1.51
CA LEU A 93 -13.78 0.27 2.01
C LEU A 93 -15.27 -0.08 2.03
N ASP A 94 -16.14 0.90 2.10
CA ASP A 94 -17.59 0.69 2.11
C ASP A 94 -18.17 0.34 0.72
N ASN A 95 -17.37 0.40 -0.34
CA ASN A 95 -17.78 0.13 -1.73
C ASN A 95 -18.99 0.95 -2.22
N ILE A 96 -19.23 2.10 -1.61
CA ILE A 96 -20.36 2.98 -1.95
C ILE A 96 -19.99 3.92 -3.11
N GLY A 97 -18.71 4.19 -3.25
CA GLY A 97 -18.13 5.14 -4.18
C GLY A 97 -17.17 6.09 -3.46
N PHE A 98 -16.29 6.69 -4.20
CA PHE A 98 -15.29 7.63 -3.70
C PHE A 98 -15.37 8.94 -4.47
N THR A 99 -15.42 10.07 -3.78
CA THR A 99 -15.42 11.39 -4.41
C THR A 99 -14.07 12.07 -4.17
N ASP A 100 -13.43 12.44 -5.27
CA ASP A 100 -12.20 13.22 -5.24
C ASP A 100 -12.53 14.71 -5.35
N ASN A 101 -11.84 15.55 -4.56
CA ASN A 101 -12.12 16.99 -4.48
C ASN A 101 -11.69 17.75 -5.75
N TYR A 102 -10.76 17.19 -6.53
CA TYR A 102 -10.32 17.79 -7.78
C TYR A 102 -11.23 17.44 -8.95
N ILE A 103 -11.63 16.17 -9.05
CA ILE A 103 -12.49 15.70 -10.14
C ILE A 103 -13.96 16.08 -9.89
N GLU A 104 -14.36 16.19 -8.61
CA GLU A 104 -15.72 16.56 -8.16
C GLU A 104 -16.82 15.60 -8.67
N CYS A 105 -16.44 14.37 -8.98
CA CYS A 105 -17.39 13.32 -9.34
C CYS A 105 -17.16 12.06 -8.51
N MET A 106 -18.22 11.28 -8.35
CA MET A 106 -18.16 10.00 -7.64
C MET A 106 -17.65 8.90 -8.57
N VAL A 107 -16.58 8.23 -8.14
CA VAL A 107 -16.01 7.06 -8.82
C VAL A 107 -16.50 5.80 -8.12
N PRO A 108 -17.10 4.84 -8.82
CA PRO A 108 -17.51 3.57 -8.24
C PRO A 108 -16.33 2.78 -7.69
N THR A 109 -16.47 2.22 -6.48
CA THR A 109 -15.41 1.46 -5.80
C THR A 109 -15.72 -0.03 -5.66
N VAL A 110 -16.79 -0.52 -6.28
CA VAL A 110 -17.25 -1.93 -6.18
C VAL A 110 -16.20 -2.94 -6.64
N GLY A 111 -15.32 -2.55 -7.58
CA GLY A 111 -14.22 -3.39 -8.07
C GLY A 111 -12.91 -3.26 -7.29
N VAL A 112 -12.92 -2.60 -6.14
CA VAL A 112 -11.72 -2.38 -5.32
C VAL A 112 -11.57 -3.50 -4.29
N TYR A 113 -10.37 -4.10 -4.26
CA TYR A 113 -10.00 -5.16 -3.31
C TYR A 113 -8.89 -4.66 -2.38
N PRO A 114 -9.22 -4.14 -1.18
CA PRO A 114 -8.23 -3.61 -0.27
C PRO A 114 -7.51 -4.72 0.51
N ILE A 115 -6.18 -4.70 0.48
CA ILE A 115 -5.33 -5.56 1.32
C ILE A 115 -4.44 -4.67 2.16
N ALA A 116 -4.73 -4.55 3.45
CA ALA A 116 -3.94 -3.74 4.36
C ALA A 116 -2.89 -4.55 5.11
N THR A 117 -1.76 -3.91 5.44
CA THR A 117 -0.73 -4.44 6.33
C THR A 117 -0.56 -3.52 7.54
N ALA A 118 -0.31 -4.11 8.70
CA ALA A 118 -0.03 -3.38 9.93
C ALA A 118 0.91 -4.18 10.84
N ASN A 119 1.64 -3.48 11.69
CA ASN A 119 2.47 -4.11 12.71
C ASN A 119 1.72 -4.19 14.06
N ASP A 120 0.89 -3.20 14.33
CA ASP A 120 0.20 -3.05 15.61
C ASP A 120 -1.27 -2.66 15.40
N LYS A 121 -2.18 -3.62 15.60
CA LYS A 121 -3.62 -3.40 15.45
C LYS A 121 -4.21 -2.43 16.47
N SER A 122 -3.55 -2.20 17.60
CA SER A 122 -4.05 -1.30 18.65
C SER A 122 -4.04 0.18 18.22
N LYS A 123 -3.27 0.53 17.20
CA LYS A 123 -3.17 1.87 16.64
C LYS A 123 -4.17 2.17 15.54
N ILE A 124 -4.94 1.18 15.11
CA ILE A 124 -5.94 1.31 14.06
C ILE A 124 -7.29 1.60 14.69
N SER A 125 -8.01 2.56 14.13
CA SER A 125 -9.33 2.94 14.66
C SER A 125 -10.35 1.79 14.56
N ALA A 126 -11.27 1.72 15.51
CA ALA A 126 -12.30 0.69 15.54
C ALA A 126 -13.17 0.65 14.26
N PRO A 127 -13.55 1.79 13.65
CA PRO A 127 -14.29 1.79 12.38
C PRO A 127 -13.51 1.11 11.23
N LEU A 128 -12.20 1.30 11.15
CA LEU A 128 -11.37 0.62 10.14
C LEU A 128 -11.23 -0.87 10.45
N MET A 129 -11.01 -1.21 11.72
CA MET A 129 -10.89 -2.61 12.14
C MET A 129 -12.14 -3.42 11.80
N SER A 130 -13.33 -2.85 11.93
CA SER A 130 -14.60 -3.53 11.63
C SER A 130 -14.80 -3.87 10.14
N ARG A 131 -14.08 -3.20 9.24
CA ARG A 131 -14.17 -3.40 7.79
C ARG A 131 -13.16 -4.41 7.25
N PHE A 132 -12.20 -4.82 8.04
CA PHE A 132 -11.21 -5.79 7.63
C PHE A 132 -11.37 -7.13 8.33
N ALA A 133 -11.29 -8.22 7.57
CA ALA A 133 -10.95 -9.51 8.13
C ALA A 133 -9.48 -9.50 8.53
N VAL A 134 -9.17 -9.76 9.80
CA VAL A 134 -7.80 -9.71 10.34
C VAL A 134 -7.19 -11.10 10.28
N ILE A 135 -5.98 -11.17 9.72
CA ILE A 135 -5.15 -12.39 9.68
C ILE A 135 -3.86 -12.06 10.41
N ASP A 136 -3.65 -12.71 11.55
CA ASP A 136 -2.42 -12.55 12.33
C ASP A 136 -1.29 -13.39 11.70
N ILE A 137 -0.18 -12.76 11.41
CA ILE A 137 1.04 -13.36 10.86
C ILE A 137 2.05 -13.49 12.00
N PRO A 138 2.40 -14.71 12.41
CA PRO A 138 3.38 -14.91 13.48
C PRO A 138 4.79 -14.49 13.06
N ASP A 139 5.67 -14.28 14.03
CA ASP A 139 7.09 -14.09 13.73
C ASP A 139 7.72 -15.43 13.31
N TYR A 140 8.75 -15.34 12.49
CA TYR A 140 9.52 -16.49 12.08
C TYR A 140 10.43 -16.97 13.21
N SER A 141 10.57 -18.29 13.34
CA SER A 141 11.60 -18.89 14.18
C SER A 141 13.01 -18.58 13.66
N THR A 142 14.03 -18.82 14.45
CA THR A 142 15.42 -18.61 14.05
C THR A 142 15.79 -19.49 12.85
N GLU A 143 15.30 -20.73 12.83
CA GLU A 143 15.53 -21.69 11.76
C GLU A 143 14.86 -21.23 10.46
N GLU A 144 13.62 -20.75 10.52
CA GLU A 144 12.89 -20.22 9.37
C GLU A 144 13.58 -18.96 8.81
N LYS A 145 14.05 -18.06 9.68
CA LYS A 145 14.84 -16.88 9.27
C LYS A 145 16.11 -17.28 8.53
N GLN A 146 16.80 -18.32 8.95
CA GLN A 146 17.97 -18.86 8.26
C GLN A 146 17.64 -19.41 6.86
N VAL A 147 16.54 -20.15 6.74
CA VAL A 147 16.05 -20.67 5.46
C VAL A 147 15.69 -19.55 4.51
N ILE A 148 14.97 -18.54 4.99
CA ILE A 148 14.61 -17.35 4.19
C ILE A 148 15.86 -16.61 3.73
N PHE A 149 16.82 -16.39 4.62
CA PHE A 149 18.08 -15.73 4.27
C PHE A 149 18.83 -16.48 3.17
N LYS A 150 19.01 -17.77 3.34
CA LYS A 150 19.73 -18.63 2.37
C LYS A 150 19.07 -18.67 1.00
N ASN A 151 17.74 -18.86 0.97
CA ASN A 151 17.05 -19.19 -0.27
C ASN A 151 16.56 -17.94 -1.03
N PHE A 152 16.37 -16.82 -0.34
CA PHE A 152 15.78 -15.62 -0.96
C PHE A 152 16.67 -14.36 -0.86
N CYS A 153 17.35 -14.15 0.28
CA CYS A 153 18.13 -12.94 0.46
C CYS A 153 19.52 -13.06 -0.20
N MET A 154 20.23 -14.17 0.06
CA MET A 154 21.58 -14.39 -0.48
C MET A 154 21.61 -14.37 -2.03
N PRO A 155 20.75 -15.09 -2.76
CA PRO A 155 20.74 -15.05 -4.22
C PRO A 155 20.57 -13.64 -4.77
N LYS A 156 19.62 -12.87 -4.23
CA LYS A 156 19.39 -11.48 -4.66
C LYS A 156 20.59 -10.56 -4.44
N VAL A 157 21.35 -10.77 -3.37
CA VAL A 157 22.56 -9.97 -3.09
C VAL A 157 23.69 -10.37 -4.03
N LEU A 158 23.83 -11.65 -4.33
CA LEU A 158 24.86 -12.18 -5.26
C LEU A 158 24.59 -11.71 -6.70
N ASP A 159 23.35 -11.77 -7.16
CA ASP A 159 22.96 -11.29 -8.49
C ASP A 159 23.24 -9.79 -8.66
N ARG A 160 22.94 -8.99 -7.66
CA ARG A 160 23.25 -7.54 -7.69
C ARG A 160 24.74 -7.25 -7.74
N LYS A 161 25.58 -8.07 -7.10
CA LYS A 161 27.03 -7.92 -7.16
C LYS A 161 27.59 -8.34 -8.52
N SER A 162 27.11 -9.43 -9.12
CA SER A 162 27.52 -9.88 -10.45
C SER A 162 27.15 -8.86 -11.52
N THR A 163 25.97 -8.24 -11.45
CA THR A 163 25.56 -7.19 -12.38
C THR A 163 26.41 -5.92 -12.26
N ARG A 164 26.85 -5.56 -11.05
CA ARG A 164 27.77 -4.40 -10.85
C ARG A 164 29.19 -4.68 -11.34
N LEU A 165 29.69 -5.90 -11.20
CA LEU A 165 31.01 -6.28 -11.69
C LEU A 165 31.05 -6.29 -13.24
N ASN A 166 29.97 -6.74 -13.89
CA ASN A 166 29.89 -6.72 -15.36
C ASN A 166 29.75 -5.30 -15.93
N SER A 167 29.12 -4.37 -15.22
CA SER A 167 29.01 -2.97 -15.67
C SER A 167 30.32 -2.18 -15.53
N SER A 168 31.25 -2.61 -14.66
CA SER A 168 32.57 -1.98 -14.50
C SER A 168 33.63 -2.47 -15.50
N HIS A 169 33.33 -3.52 -16.24
CA HIS A 169 34.25 -4.07 -17.28
C HIS A 169 33.95 -3.56 -18.71
N ILE A 170 32.98 -2.72 -18.93
CA ILE A 170 32.61 -2.21 -20.27
C ILE A 170 33.24 -0.83 -20.58
N THR A 171 34.21 -0.38 -19.82
CA THR A 171 34.89 0.88 -20.12
C THR A 171 36.40 0.69 -20.23
N ILE A 172 36.87 -0.10 -21.19
CA ILE A 172 38.23 -0.01 -21.75
C ILE A 172 38.22 -0.66 -23.16
N SER A 173 37.98 0.15 -24.15
CA SER A 173 38.61 0.11 -25.47
C SER A 173 38.13 1.26 -26.35
#